data_45171b002598e1ae9488b57222522174
#
_entry.id   45171b002598e1ae9488b57222522174
#
_cell.length_a   1.000
_cell.length_b   1.000
_cell.length_c   1.000
_cell.angle_alpha   90.00
_cell.angle_beta   90.00
_cell.angle_gamma   90.00
#
_symmetry.space_group_name_H-M   'P 1'
#
loop_
_entity.id
_entity.type
_entity.pdbx_description
1 polymer ?
#
loop_
_entity_poly.entity_id
_entity_poly.type
_entity_poly.pdbx_seq_one_letter_code
_entity_poly.pdbx_strand_id
1 'polypeptide(L)'
;MPSDPLYIAYDPVYKHPLPEDHRFPMLKYELIPEQLIHEGSITHHQLHRPRACPDEFILKTHTRDYLYQLIELNLSAREQRKIGFELSDLLIERERIITQGTIDCAFAALDKGIAFNVAGGTHHAFADRGEGFCIFNDFAVAANLLLAQKKAKQILIIDLDVHQGNGTARIFEQEQRVFTFSMHGEHNYPFHKEKSDLDIPLKDGTDDHTYLSLLKHHLMRLIERVKPDFIFYLSGVDLLQTDKFGKLKITMEGCVQRDEIVFETAHRFQIPCVVAMGGGYSPKIQTIVEAHCNTFRTAIKIYNLTS
;
A
#
# COMPACT_ATOMS: atom_id res chain seq x y z
N MET A 1 9.18 -29.32 6.79
CA MET A 1 9.14 -28.79 5.44
C MET A 1 9.84 -27.46 5.47
N PRO A 2 10.66 -27.05 4.49
CA PRO A 2 11.18 -25.69 4.48
C PRO A 2 9.97 -24.75 4.46
N SER A 3 10.00 -23.70 5.26
CA SER A 3 8.94 -22.70 5.29
C SER A 3 8.87 -22.04 3.91
N ASP A 4 7.65 -21.90 3.36
CA ASP A 4 7.43 -21.21 2.09
C ASP A 4 8.14 -19.84 2.13
N PRO A 5 8.99 -19.51 1.15
CA PRO A 5 9.78 -18.27 1.21
C PRO A 5 8.94 -17.00 1.02
N LEU A 6 7.71 -17.09 0.54
CA LEU A 6 6.84 -15.96 0.26
C LEU A 6 5.55 -16.01 1.09
N TYR A 7 5.18 -14.88 1.67
CA TYR A 7 3.91 -14.69 2.38
C TYR A 7 3.05 -13.64 1.65
N ILE A 8 1.84 -14.01 1.28
CA ILE A 8 0.88 -13.13 0.60
C ILE A 8 -0.42 -13.15 1.39
N ALA A 9 -0.80 -12.02 1.98
CA ALA A 9 -2.10 -11.86 2.61
C ALA A 9 -3.18 -11.66 1.54
N TYR A 10 -4.18 -12.52 1.56
CA TYR A 10 -5.32 -12.47 0.66
C TYR A 10 -6.54 -13.14 1.28
N ASP A 11 -7.70 -12.51 1.11
CA ASP A 11 -9.00 -13.12 1.39
C ASP A 11 -10.00 -12.74 0.28
N PRO A 12 -10.92 -13.64 -0.13
CA PRO A 12 -11.96 -13.30 -1.10
C PRO A 12 -12.82 -12.09 -0.71
N VAL A 13 -12.93 -11.75 0.57
CA VAL A 13 -13.64 -10.56 1.05
C VAL A 13 -13.01 -9.26 0.59
N TYR A 14 -11.74 -9.27 0.15
CA TYR A 14 -11.07 -8.10 -0.41
C TYR A 14 -11.84 -7.54 -1.62
N LYS A 15 -12.50 -8.42 -2.39
CA LYS A 15 -13.46 -8.03 -3.42
C LYS A 15 -14.82 -7.74 -2.78
N HIS A 16 -15.03 -6.46 -2.43
CA HIS A 16 -16.30 -5.98 -1.89
C HIS A 16 -17.30 -5.69 -3.02
N PRO A 17 -18.60 -6.03 -2.87
CA PRO A 17 -19.61 -5.67 -3.86
C PRO A 17 -19.78 -4.15 -3.93
N LEU A 18 -19.77 -3.59 -5.13
CA LEU A 18 -19.97 -2.17 -5.41
C LEU A 18 -21.04 -2.01 -6.50
N PRO A 19 -21.71 -0.84 -6.57
CA PRO A 19 -22.56 -0.50 -7.72
C PRO A 19 -21.83 -0.68 -9.06
N GLU A 20 -22.55 -1.03 -10.13
CA GLU A 20 -21.97 -1.43 -11.41
C GLU A 20 -21.08 -0.35 -12.04
N ASP A 21 -21.44 0.94 -11.86
CA ASP A 21 -20.72 2.12 -12.37
C ASP A 21 -19.72 2.70 -11.36
N HIS A 22 -19.46 1.99 -10.26
CA HIS A 22 -18.51 2.50 -9.29
C HIS A 22 -17.10 2.55 -9.86
N ARG A 23 -16.45 3.71 -9.70
CA ARG A 23 -15.13 3.98 -10.31
C ARG A 23 -13.97 3.17 -9.74
N PHE A 24 -14.13 2.55 -8.56
CA PHE A 24 -13.09 1.75 -7.93
C PHE A 24 -13.04 0.34 -8.55
N PRO A 25 -11.87 -0.10 -9.09
CA PRO A 25 -11.75 -1.37 -9.81
C PRO A 25 -11.63 -2.56 -8.85
N MET A 26 -12.68 -2.84 -8.08
CA MET A 26 -12.70 -3.84 -7.00
C MET A 26 -12.29 -5.25 -7.45
N LEU A 27 -12.55 -5.57 -8.73
CA LEU A 27 -12.24 -6.87 -9.33
C LEU A 27 -10.72 -7.18 -9.36
N LYS A 28 -9.86 -6.15 -9.30
CA LYS A 28 -8.40 -6.36 -9.27
C LYS A 28 -7.96 -7.30 -8.16
N TYR A 29 -8.60 -7.22 -7.01
CA TYR A 29 -8.23 -8.04 -5.84
C TYR A 29 -8.46 -9.55 -6.02
N GLU A 30 -9.39 -9.93 -6.89
CA GLU A 30 -9.61 -11.32 -7.27
C GLU A 30 -8.67 -11.74 -8.40
N LEU A 31 -8.55 -10.91 -9.44
CA LEU A 31 -7.80 -11.25 -10.65
C LEU A 31 -6.27 -11.30 -10.44
N ILE A 32 -5.69 -10.50 -9.53
CA ILE A 32 -4.25 -10.51 -9.28
C ILE A 32 -3.77 -11.89 -8.79
N PRO A 33 -4.29 -12.46 -7.69
CA PRO A 33 -3.85 -13.78 -7.25
C PRO A 33 -4.22 -14.88 -8.24
N GLU A 34 -5.37 -14.80 -8.93
CA GLU A 34 -5.75 -15.77 -9.96
C GLU A 34 -4.75 -15.79 -11.12
N GLN A 35 -4.34 -14.63 -11.63
CA GLN A 35 -3.35 -14.54 -12.70
C GLN A 35 -1.99 -15.08 -12.26
N LEU A 36 -1.50 -14.69 -11.09
CA LEU A 36 -0.22 -15.16 -10.57
C LEU A 36 -0.18 -16.67 -10.35
N ILE A 37 -1.28 -17.28 -9.93
CA ILE A 37 -1.42 -18.73 -9.81
C ILE A 37 -1.49 -19.39 -11.19
N HIS A 38 -2.31 -18.85 -12.09
CA HIS A 38 -2.49 -19.41 -13.44
C HIS A 38 -1.18 -19.49 -14.23
N GLU A 39 -0.33 -18.48 -14.10
CA GLU A 39 0.98 -18.45 -14.77
C GLU A 39 2.09 -19.20 -13.99
N GLY A 40 1.81 -19.70 -12.80
CA GLY A 40 2.78 -20.42 -11.98
C GLY A 40 3.79 -19.52 -11.25
N SER A 41 3.56 -18.20 -11.16
CA SER A 41 4.41 -17.28 -10.40
C SER A 41 4.30 -17.52 -8.90
N ILE A 42 3.12 -17.93 -8.44
CA ILE A 42 2.84 -18.32 -7.04
C ILE A 42 1.97 -19.58 -7.00
N THR A 43 1.84 -20.15 -5.80
CA THR A 43 0.96 -21.25 -5.51
C THR A 43 -0.11 -20.88 -4.47
N HIS A 44 -1.19 -21.65 -4.36
CA HIS A 44 -2.21 -21.44 -3.33
C HIS A 44 -1.66 -21.48 -1.91
N HIS A 45 -0.57 -22.20 -1.65
CA HIS A 45 0.05 -22.31 -0.33
C HIS A 45 0.67 -20.98 0.17
N GLN A 46 1.00 -20.10 -0.75
CA GLN A 46 1.56 -18.77 -0.44
C GLN A 46 0.49 -17.72 -0.10
N LEU A 47 -0.79 -18.05 -0.35
CA LEU A 47 -1.92 -17.20 0.02
C LEU A 47 -2.39 -17.51 1.43
N HIS A 48 -2.33 -16.54 2.31
CA HIS A 48 -2.72 -16.64 3.71
C HIS A 48 -3.92 -15.74 4.00
N ARG A 49 -4.94 -16.31 4.66
CA ARG A 49 -6.16 -15.58 5.02
C ARG A 49 -5.99 -14.89 6.38
N PRO A 50 -5.97 -13.55 6.42
CA PRO A 50 -5.95 -12.82 7.67
C PRO A 50 -7.30 -12.97 8.42
N ARG A 51 -7.26 -12.80 9.72
CA ARG A 51 -8.47 -12.60 10.54
C ARG A 51 -8.82 -11.11 10.58
N ALA A 52 -9.97 -10.76 11.15
CA ALA A 52 -10.30 -9.36 11.40
C ALA A 52 -9.33 -8.75 12.42
N CYS A 53 -8.82 -7.55 12.13
CA CYS A 53 -7.94 -6.80 13.02
C CYS A 53 -8.68 -6.43 14.32
N PRO A 54 -8.14 -6.74 15.50
CA PRO A 54 -8.77 -6.38 16.76
C PRO A 54 -8.70 -4.87 17.02
N ASP A 55 -9.70 -4.34 17.73
CA ASP A 55 -9.81 -2.92 18.05
C ASP A 55 -8.54 -2.35 18.70
N GLU A 56 -7.93 -3.12 19.58
CA GLU A 56 -6.71 -2.69 20.30
C GLU A 56 -5.53 -2.37 19.38
N PHE A 57 -5.46 -2.98 18.17
CA PHE A 57 -4.43 -2.67 17.18
C PHE A 57 -4.81 -1.44 16.37
N ILE A 58 -6.06 -1.34 15.94
CA ILE A 58 -6.60 -0.17 15.23
C ILE A 58 -6.46 1.09 16.10
N LEU A 59 -6.77 1.00 17.39
CA LEU A 59 -6.68 2.10 18.36
C LEU A 59 -5.24 2.56 18.67
N LYS A 60 -4.22 1.91 18.16
CA LYS A 60 -2.84 2.44 18.20
C LYS A 60 -2.62 3.59 17.22
N THR A 61 -3.53 3.74 16.27
CA THR A 61 -3.41 4.72 15.17
C THR A 61 -4.67 5.59 15.06
N HIS A 62 -5.84 4.95 15.10
CA HIS A 62 -7.11 5.64 14.93
C HIS A 62 -7.73 6.01 16.27
N THR A 63 -8.47 7.11 16.27
CA THR A 63 -9.20 7.57 17.47
C THR A 63 -10.34 6.62 17.80
N ARG A 64 -10.65 6.54 19.10
CA ARG A 64 -11.76 5.71 19.59
C ARG A 64 -13.10 6.16 19.00
N ASP A 65 -13.32 7.47 18.93
CA ASP A 65 -14.57 8.04 18.41
C ASP A 65 -14.78 7.66 16.94
N TYR A 66 -13.73 7.75 16.10
CA TYR A 66 -13.79 7.35 14.68
C TYR A 66 -14.07 5.85 14.54
N LEU A 67 -13.39 5.01 15.31
CA LEU A 67 -13.62 3.56 15.28
C LEU A 67 -15.07 3.21 15.67
N TYR A 68 -15.60 3.83 16.73
CA TYR A 68 -17.00 3.59 17.12
C TYR A 68 -18.00 4.09 16.09
N GLN A 69 -17.78 5.26 15.48
CA GLN A 69 -18.64 5.74 14.39
C GLN A 69 -18.68 4.79 13.20
N LEU A 70 -17.55 4.11 12.90
CA LEU A 70 -17.50 3.09 11.86
C LEU A 70 -18.27 1.81 12.24
N ILE A 71 -18.08 1.31 13.47
CA ILE A 71 -18.76 0.10 13.97
C ILE A 71 -20.26 0.31 14.04
N GLU A 72 -20.71 1.49 14.50
CA GLU A 72 -22.13 1.85 14.59
C GLU A 72 -22.73 2.33 13.25
N LEU A 73 -21.93 2.32 12.16
CA LEU A 73 -22.30 2.82 10.82
C LEU A 73 -22.84 4.27 10.86
N ASN A 74 -22.32 5.09 11.76
CA ASN A 74 -22.83 6.41 12.10
C ASN A 74 -22.00 7.58 11.53
N LEU A 75 -21.28 7.37 10.43
CA LEU A 75 -20.66 8.48 9.70
C LEU A 75 -21.70 9.25 8.90
N SER A 76 -21.58 10.57 8.91
CA SER A 76 -22.46 11.44 8.11
C SER A 76 -22.35 11.12 6.61
N ALA A 77 -23.38 11.44 5.84
CA ALA A 77 -23.36 11.29 4.39
C ALA A 77 -22.21 12.09 3.72
N ARG A 78 -21.70 13.16 4.34
CA ARG A 78 -20.55 13.92 3.85
C ARG A 78 -19.26 13.15 4.05
N GLU A 79 -19.07 12.49 5.18
CA GLU A 79 -17.88 11.67 5.48
C GLU A 79 -17.85 10.43 4.59
N GLN A 80 -18.99 9.73 4.42
CA GLN A 80 -19.08 8.60 3.52
C GLN A 80 -18.75 8.98 2.07
N ARG A 81 -19.21 10.16 1.58
CA ARG A 81 -18.83 10.66 0.26
C ARG A 81 -17.34 10.97 0.13
N LYS A 82 -16.66 11.40 1.21
CA LYS A 82 -15.21 11.60 1.20
C LYS A 82 -14.45 10.28 1.12
N ILE A 83 -14.92 9.25 1.83
CA ILE A 83 -14.41 7.89 1.73
C ILE A 83 -14.64 7.34 0.33
N GLY A 84 -15.84 7.55 -0.24
CA GLY A 84 -16.22 7.08 -1.56
C GLY A 84 -16.82 5.66 -1.56
N PHE A 85 -17.08 5.08 -0.40
CA PHE A 85 -17.82 3.84 -0.21
C PHE A 85 -19.01 4.08 0.72
N GLU A 86 -20.11 3.35 0.47
CA GLU A 86 -21.22 3.27 1.39
C GLU A 86 -20.87 2.34 2.57
N LEU A 87 -21.09 2.81 3.79
CA LEU A 87 -20.77 2.01 4.97
C LEU A 87 -21.70 0.81 5.09
N SER A 88 -21.13 -0.31 5.46
CA SER A 88 -21.83 -1.54 5.82
C SER A 88 -20.95 -2.38 6.75
N ASP A 89 -21.55 -3.29 7.50
CA ASP A 89 -20.81 -4.25 8.34
C ASP A 89 -19.78 -5.02 7.52
N LEU A 90 -20.16 -5.44 6.30
CA LEU A 90 -19.27 -6.17 5.40
C LEU A 90 -18.06 -5.31 4.98
N LEU A 91 -18.25 -4.02 4.72
CA LEU A 91 -17.14 -3.13 4.38
C LEU A 91 -16.20 -2.95 5.56
N ILE A 92 -16.72 -2.74 6.76
CA ILE A 92 -15.89 -2.55 7.97
C ILE A 92 -15.13 -3.84 8.30
N GLU A 93 -15.77 -5.00 8.18
CA GLU A 93 -15.11 -6.30 8.34
C GLU A 93 -13.99 -6.50 7.32
N ARG A 94 -14.25 -6.20 6.04
CA ARG A 94 -13.24 -6.21 4.99
C ARG A 94 -12.03 -5.34 5.33
N GLU A 95 -12.24 -4.12 5.76
CA GLU A 95 -11.16 -3.18 6.08
C GLU A 95 -10.34 -3.65 7.29
N ARG A 96 -10.99 -4.30 8.26
CA ARG A 96 -10.29 -4.95 9.37
C ARG A 96 -9.43 -6.12 8.90
N ILE A 97 -9.93 -6.94 7.98
CA ILE A 97 -9.19 -8.08 7.42
C ILE A 97 -8.00 -7.59 6.58
N ILE A 98 -8.18 -6.54 5.77
CA ILE A 98 -7.07 -5.91 5.01
C ILE A 98 -5.99 -5.37 5.97
N THR A 99 -6.40 -4.66 7.01
CA THR A 99 -5.47 -4.10 8.00
C THR A 99 -4.67 -5.19 8.72
N GLN A 100 -5.34 -6.29 9.11
CA GLN A 100 -4.65 -7.44 9.69
C GLN A 100 -3.72 -8.10 8.68
N GLY A 101 -4.11 -8.19 7.41
CA GLY A 101 -3.26 -8.70 6.34
C GLY A 101 -1.92 -7.96 6.25
N THR A 102 -1.95 -6.62 6.36
CA THR A 102 -0.73 -5.81 6.39
C THR A 102 0.09 -6.04 7.66
N ILE A 103 -0.55 -6.23 8.81
CA ILE A 103 0.12 -6.60 10.06
C ILE A 103 0.80 -7.96 9.92
N ASP A 104 0.08 -8.97 9.43
CA ASP A 104 0.60 -10.32 9.25
C ASP A 104 1.79 -10.33 8.27
N CYS A 105 1.69 -9.56 7.18
CA CYS A 105 2.80 -9.32 6.26
C CYS A 105 4.00 -8.69 6.97
N ALA A 106 3.77 -7.74 7.88
CA ALA A 106 4.86 -7.08 8.60
C ALA A 106 5.64 -8.06 9.49
N PHE A 107 4.95 -8.96 10.18
CA PHE A 107 5.61 -10.01 10.96
C PHE A 107 6.27 -11.06 10.06
N ALA A 108 5.64 -11.45 8.96
CA ALA A 108 6.23 -12.40 8.01
C ALA A 108 7.50 -11.83 7.35
N ALA A 109 7.52 -10.55 7.00
CA ALA A 109 8.67 -9.90 6.38
C ALA A 109 9.91 -9.86 7.29
N LEU A 110 9.74 -9.80 8.62
CA LEU A 110 10.87 -9.89 9.57
C LEU A 110 11.66 -11.19 9.42
N ASP A 111 11.00 -12.29 9.06
CA ASP A 111 11.65 -13.60 8.93
C ASP A 111 12.01 -13.91 7.46
N LYS A 112 11.20 -13.45 6.51
CA LYS A 112 11.28 -13.81 5.08
C LYS A 112 11.95 -12.73 4.21
N GLY A 113 12.17 -11.54 4.74
CA GLY A 113 12.71 -10.38 4.02
C GLY A 113 11.66 -9.59 3.23
N ILE A 114 10.63 -10.24 2.69
CA ILE A 114 9.55 -9.57 1.95
C ILE A 114 8.21 -10.30 2.15
N ALA A 115 7.11 -9.53 2.17
CA ALA A 115 5.75 -10.05 2.18
C ALA A 115 4.80 -9.08 1.47
N PHE A 116 3.66 -9.59 0.98
CA PHE A 116 2.70 -8.83 0.18
C PHE A 116 1.30 -8.89 0.79
N ASN A 117 0.62 -7.75 0.80
CA ASN A 117 -0.84 -7.72 0.92
C ASN A 117 -1.44 -7.42 -0.46
N VAL A 118 -2.31 -8.30 -0.98
CA VAL A 118 -2.99 -8.10 -2.28
C VAL A 118 -3.89 -6.85 -2.29
N ALA A 119 -4.23 -6.34 -1.10
CA ALA A 119 -4.92 -5.07 -0.88
C ALA A 119 -4.03 -4.12 -0.04
N GLY A 120 -4.64 -3.22 0.71
CA GLY A 120 -3.94 -2.29 1.59
C GLY A 120 -3.32 -1.10 0.85
N GLY A 121 -2.44 -0.39 1.55
CA GLY A 121 -1.91 0.88 1.08
C GLY A 121 -2.95 2.00 1.18
N THR A 122 -3.73 1.98 2.22
CA THR A 122 -4.86 2.89 2.45
C THR A 122 -4.41 4.21 3.07
N HIS A 123 -3.53 4.89 2.36
CA HIS A 123 -2.70 6.02 2.78
C HIS A 123 -3.47 7.35 2.98
N HIS A 124 -4.72 7.44 2.51
CA HIS A 124 -5.54 8.64 2.72
C HIS A 124 -6.32 8.64 4.02
N ALA A 125 -6.38 7.53 4.76
CA ALA A 125 -7.03 7.49 6.06
C ALA A 125 -6.20 8.22 7.13
N PHE A 126 -6.82 9.19 7.79
CA PHE A 126 -6.29 9.92 8.94
C PHE A 126 -6.58 9.15 10.23
N ALA A 127 -6.06 9.64 11.35
CA ALA A 127 -6.35 9.03 12.65
C ALA A 127 -7.85 9.12 13.02
N ASP A 128 -8.53 10.17 12.59
CA ASP A 128 -9.90 10.55 12.98
C ASP A 128 -10.93 10.51 11.85
N ARG A 129 -10.54 10.13 10.63
CA ARG A 129 -11.44 10.08 9.46
C ARG A 129 -10.86 9.28 8.30
N GLY A 130 -11.75 8.78 7.45
CA GLY A 130 -11.38 8.18 6.15
C GLY A 130 -11.55 9.16 4.99
N GLU A 131 -10.74 8.98 3.94
CA GLU A 131 -10.82 9.72 2.67
C GLU A 131 -10.32 8.83 1.51
N GLY A 132 -10.73 9.14 0.26
CA GLY A 132 -10.12 8.59 -0.94
C GLY A 132 -10.06 7.05 -0.99
N PHE A 133 -11.18 6.38 -0.70
CA PHE A 133 -11.30 4.91 -0.63
C PHE A 133 -10.57 4.25 0.55
N CYS A 134 -10.07 5.05 1.51
CA CYS A 134 -9.33 4.56 2.66
C CYS A 134 -10.16 4.77 3.94
N ILE A 135 -10.31 3.71 4.73
CA ILE A 135 -11.02 3.72 6.01
C ILE A 135 -10.03 3.62 7.17
N PHE A 136 -9.22 2.57 7.23
CA PHE A 136 -8.11 2.48 8.16
C PHE A 136 -6.79 2.66 7.41
N ASN A 137 -5.81 3.31 8.03
CA ASN A 137 -4.45 3.41 7.48
C ASN A 137 -3.66 2.17 7.89
N ASP A 138 -3.67 1.16 7.05
CA ASP A 138 -3.11 -0.16 7.33
C ASP A 138 -1.60 -0.13 7.60
N PHE A 139 -0.83 0.65 6.83
CA PHE A 139 0.60 0.84 7.09
C PHE A 139 0.85 1.53 8.42
N ALA A 140 0.05 2.53 8.77
CA ALA A 140 0.20 3.21 10.04
C ALA A 140 -0.13 2.31 11.23
N VAL A 141 -1.17 1.49 11.12
CA VAL A 141 -1.52 0.51 12.17
C VAL A 141 -0.41 -0.53 12.34
N ALA A 142 0.10 -1.08 11.24
CA ALA A 142 1.18 -2.07 11.28
C ALA A 142 2.49 -1.45 11.82
N ALA A 143 2.87 -0.25 11.38
CA ALA A 143 4.06 0.46 11.86
C ALA A 143 4.00 0.75 13.36
N ASN A 144 2.88 1.30 13.84
CA ASN A 144 2.69 1.57 15.27
C ASN A 144 2.73 0.29 16.11
N LEU A 145 2.22 -0.83 15.58
CA LEU A 145 2.27 -2.11 16.26
C LEU A 145 3.71 -2.64 16.34
N LEU A 146 4.49 -2.59 15.23
CA LEU A 146 5.90 -2.98 15.22
C LEU A 146 6.71 -2.17 16.23
N LEU A 147 6.52 -0.85 16.29
CA LEU A 147 7.19 0.03 17.25
C LEU A 147 6.80 -0.29 18.68
N ALA A 148 5.51 -0.50 18.96
CA ALA A 148 5.00 -0.83 20.29
C ALA A 148 5.56 -2.18 20.80
N GLN A 149 5.71 -3.16 19.89
CA GLN A 149 6.26 -4.47 20.20
C GLN A 149 7.80 -4.52 20.09
N LYS A 150 8.46 -3.38 19.81
CA LYS A 150 9.93 -3.26 19.67
C LYS A 150 10.50 -4.18 18.58
N LYS A 151 9.72 -4.46 17.54
CA LYS A 151 10.12 -5.26 16.37
C LYS A 151 10.83 -4.44 15.31
N ALA A 152 10.59 -3.12 15.29
CA ALA A 152 11.32 -2.14 14.51
C ALA A 152 11.66 -0.93 15.37
N LYS A 153 12.69 -0.17 14.98
CA LYS A 153 13.15 1.05 15.66
C LYS A 153 13.06 2.26 14.76
N GLN A 154 13.32 2.08 13.48
CA GLN A 154 13.28 3.12 12.46
C GLN A 154 12.62 2.59 11.20
N ILE A 155 11.43 3.06 10.92
CA ILE A 155 10.61 2.61 9.78
C ILE A 155 10.67 3.64 8.67
N LEU A 156 10.79 3.19 7.42
CA LEU A 156 10.64 4.01 6.22
C LEU A 156 9.38 3.60 5.48
N ILE A 157 8.44 4.53 5.29
CA ILE A 157 7.28 4.36 4.42
C ILE A 157 7.62 4.98 3.07
N ILE A 158 7.68 4.17 2.03
CA ILE A 158 7.92 4.56 0.64
C ILE A 158 6.57 4.54 -0.09
N ASP A 159 6.01 5.71 -0.28
CA ASP A 159 4.73 5.90 -0.97
C ASP A 159 4.99 6.36 -2.40
N LEU A 160 4.80 5.45 -3.36
CA LEU A 160 4.97 5.69 -4.80
C LEU A 160 3.63 5.58 -5.56
N ASP A 161 2.51 5.72 -4.88
CA ASP A 161 1.21 5.99 -5.49
C ASP A 161 1.24 7.38 -6.14
N VAL A 162 0.44 7.62 -7.19
CA VAL A 162 0.39 8.93 -7.84
C VAL A 162 -0.22 10.00 -6.94
N HIS A 163 -0.99 9.60 -5.93
CA HIS A 163 -1.59 10.46 -4.92
C HIS A 163 -0.68 10.57 -3.69
N GLN A 164 -0.60 11.75 -3.08
CA GLN A 164 0.13 11.87 -1.81
C GLN A 164 -0.60 11.13 -0.70
N GLY A 165 0.12 10.35 0.09
CA GLY A 165 -0.38 9.72 1.31
C GLY A 165 -0.60 10.73 2.44
N ASN A 166 -1.59 11.61 2.28
CA ASN A 166 -1.87 12.68 3.24
C ASN A 166 -2.25 12.17 4.62
N GLY A 167 -3.01 11.08 4.71
CA GLY A 167 -3.34 10.45 5.98
C GLY A 167 -2.10 9.93 6.69
N THR A 168 -1.23 9.22 5.97
CA THR A 168 0.04 8.70 6.49
C THR A 168 0.95 9.83 6.96
N ALA A 169 1.14 10.88 6.14
CA ALA A 169 1.94 12.05 6.48
C ALA A 169 1.44 12.70 7.78
N ARG A 170 0.13 12.89 7.92
CA ARG A 170 -0.46 13.51 9.11
C ARG A 170 -0.34 12.66 10.36
N ILE A 171 -0.53 11.33 10.25
CA ILE A 171 -0.43 10.41 11.39
C ILE A 171 0.98 10.45 11.99
N PHE A 172 2.01 10.49 11.14
CA PHE A 172 3.41 10.41 11.58
C PHE A 172 4.12 11.76 11.69
N GLU A 173 3.43 12.89 11.53
CA GLU A 173 4.02 14.24 11.57
C GLU A 173 4.93 14.50 12.79
N GLN A 174 4.64 13.86 13.92
CA GLN A 174 5.40 14.01 15.18
C GLN A 174 6.14 12.74 15.61
N GLU A 175 6.11 11.68 14.80
CA GLU A 175 6.73 10.39 15.15
C GLU A 175 8.07 10.20 14.43
N GLN A 176 9.16 10.56 15.07
CA GLN A 176 10.52 10.53 14.49
C GLN A 176 11.03 9.12 14.14
N ARG A 177 10.41 8.06 14.66
CA ARG A 177 10.79 6.67 14.35
C ARG A 177 10.17 6.15 13.05
N VAL A 178 9.27 6.92 12.45
CA VAL A 178 8.67 6.63 11.13
C VAL A 178 9.00 7.78 10.20
N PHE A 179 9.74 7.50 9.14
CA PHE A 179 10.04 8.49 8.10
C PHE A 179 9.10 8.26 6.92
N THR A 180 8.34 9.27 6.56
CA THR A 180 7.39 9.25 5.45
C THR A 180 8.00 9.88 4.19
N PHE A 181 8.05 9.11 3.11
CA PHE A 181 8.52 9.55 1.79
C PHE A 181 7.42 9.37 0.76
N SER A 182 7.02 10.42 0.06
CA SER A 182 6.01 10.39 -1.00
C SER A 182 6.53 11.03 -2.29
N MET A 183 6.46 10.27 -3.41
CA MET A 183 6.65 10.80 -4.76
C MET A 183 5.33 10.78 -5.50
N HIS A 184 4.70 11.92 -5.67
CA HIS A 184 3.32 12.03 -6.14
C HIS A 184 3.15 13.12 -7.20
N GLY A 185 2.08 13.02 -7.99
CA GLY A 185 1.72 14.06 -8.95
C GLY A 185 1.32 15.36 -8.24
N GLU A 186 1.98 16.47 -8.60
CA GLU A 186 1.77 17.79 -7.98
C GLU A 186 0.29 18.20 -7.99
N HIS A 187 -0.40 17.97 -9.10
CA HIS A 187 -1.80 18.34 -9.29
C HIS A 187 -2.77 17.15 -9.12
N ASN A 188 -2.31 16.02 -8.61
CA ASN A 188 -3.16 14.90 -8.23
C ASN A 188 -3.81 15.14 -6.86
N TYR A 189 -4.84 14.33 -6.54
CA TYR A 189 -5.44 14.30 -5.19
C TYR A 189 -4.36 13.97 -4.12
N PRO A 190 -4.46 14.47 -2.91
CA PRO A 190 -5.40 15.49 -2.43
C PRO A 190 -5.03 16.89 -2.94
N PHE A 191 -6.00 17.78 -3.09
CA PHE A 191 -5.75 19.16 -3.54
C PHE A 191 -4.99 19.98 -2.49
N HIS A 192 -5.22 19.69 -1.20
CA HIS A 192 -4.46 20.22 -0.08
C HIS A 192 -3.55 19.10 0.43
N LYS A 193 -2.27 19.22 0.13
CA LYS A 193 -1.26 18.26 0.57
C LYS A 193 -0.98 18.42 2.07
N GLU A 194 -0.76 17.30 2.75
CA GLU A 194 -0.12 17.29 4.06
C GLU A 194 1.41 17.30 3.89
N LYS A 195 2.15 17.34 4.97
CA LYS A 195 3.60 17.39 4.93
C LYS A 195 4.20 16.06 5.37
N SER A 196 4.78 15.31 4.43
CA SER A 196 5.63 14.17 4.74
C SER A 196 7.03 14.64 5.18
N ASP A 197 7.86 13.74 5.71
CA ASP A 197 9.27 14.05 5.98
C ASP A 197 10.03 14.37 4.69
N LEU A 198 9.64 13.76 3.56
CA LEU A 198 10.09 14.10 2.22
C LEU A 198 8.97 13.93 1.21
N ASP A 199 8.56 15.03 0.59
CA ASP A 199 7.64 15.09 -0.54
C ASP A 199 8.38 15.46 -1.83
N ILE A 200 8.18 14.70 -2.90
CA ILE A 200 8.66 14.99 -4.25
C ILE A 200 7.45 15.19 -5.17
N PRO A 201 6.96 16.43 -5.31
CA PRO A 201 5.87 16.72 -6.23
C PRO A 201 6.38 16.63 -7.68
N LEU A 202 5.68 15.84 -8.49
CA LEU A 202 6.00 15.59 -9.89
C LEU A 202 5.05 16.37 -10.80
N LYS A 203 5.60 17.02 -11.82
CA LYS A 203 4.80 17.77 -12.81
C LYS A 203 3.93 16.81 -13.63
N ASP A 204 2.77 17.32 -14.06
CA ASP A 204 1.92 16.58 -14.99
C ASP A 204 2.72 16.16 -16.24
N GLY A 205 2.57 14.92 -16.66
CA GLY A 205 3.29 14.38 -17.82
C GLY A 205 4.74 13.97 -17.55
N THR A 206 5.20 13.90 -16.29
CA THR A 206 6.51 13.34 -15.93
C THR A 206 6.65 11.93 -16.51
N ASP A 207 7.75 11.69 -17.22
CA ASP A 207 8.09 10.44 -17.89
C ASP A 207 8.95 9.49 -17.05
N ASP A 208 9.21 8.29 -17.56
CA ASP A 208 10.00 7.26 -16.89
C ASP A 208 11.40 7.75 -16.51
N HIS A 209 12.11 8.39 -17.45
CA HIS A 209 13.48 8.83 -17.21
C HIS A 209 13.58 9.82 -16.03
N THR A 210 12.71 10.80 -16.01
CA THR A 210 12.67 11.82 -14.95
C THR A 210 12.26 11.19 -13.61
N TYR A 211 11.21 10.37 -13.63
CA TYR A 211 10.69 9.69 -12.44
C TYR A 211 11.74 8.78 -11.80
N LEU A 212 12.32 7.88 -12.60
CA LEU A 212 13.28 6.88 -12.12
C LEU A 212 14.59 7.51 -11.63
N SER A 213 15.04 8.60 -12.29
CA SER A 213 16.22 9.35 -11.86
C SER A 213 16.02 9.98 -10.50
N LEU A 214 14.85 10.62 -10.27
CA LEU A 214 14.49 11.18 -8.97
C LEU A 214 14.37 10.10 -7.90
N LEU A 215 13.69 9.00 -8.20
CA LEU A 215 13.53 7.89 -7.25
C LEU A 215 14.89 7.34 -6.82
N LYS A 216 15.78 7.00 -7.75
CA LYS A 216 17.14 6.51 -7.46
C LYS A 216 17.92 7.48 -6.58
N HIS A 217 17.88 8.77 -6.94
CA HIS A 217 18.60 9.81 -6.21
C HIS A 217 18.13 9.94 -4.76
N HIS A 218 16.82 10.00 -4.56
CA HIS A 218 16.25 10.20 -3.22
C HIS A 218 16.30 8.96 -2.36
N LEU A 219 15.96 7.78 -2.91
CA LEU A 219 15.89 6.54 -2.14
C LEU A 219 17.26 6.17 -1.53
N MET A 220 18.35 6.25 -2.31
CA MET A 220 19.70 5.94 -1.77
C MET A 220 20.08 6.88 -0.62
N ARG A 221 19.81 8.18 -0.75
CA ARG A 221 20.05 9.15 0.32
C ARG A 221 19.20 8.91 1.55
N LEU A 222 17.95 8.46 1.34
CA LEU A 222 17.06 8.12 2.45
C LEU A 222 17.57 6.91 3.24
N ILE A 223 18.02 5.86 2.57
CA ILE A 223 18.59 4.69 3.23
C ILE A 223 19.81 5.08 4.09
N GLU A 224 20.71 5.90 3.56
CA GLU A 224 21.89 6.36 4.28
C GLU A 224 21.56 7.26 5.48
N ARG A 225 20.58 8.17 5.31
CA ARG A 225 20.19 9.16 6.31
C ARG A 225 19.31 8.56 7.40
N VAL A 226 18.26 7.82 7.00
CA VAL A 226 17.22 7.28 7.90
C VAL A 226 17.71 6.01 8.59
N LYS A 227 18.51 5.19 7.88
CA LYS A 227 18.97 3.87 8.32
C LYS A 227 17.81 3.00 8.80
N PRO A 228 16.79 2.80 7.98
CA PRO A 228 15.60 2.07 8.38
C PRO A 228 15.94 0.60 8.65
N ASP A 229 15.30 0.03 9.65
CA ASP A 229 15.32 -1.41 9.93
C ASP A 229 14.02 -2.10 9.48
N PHE A 230 13.10 -1.33 8.87
CA PHE A 230 11.87 -1.84 8.25
C PHE A 230 11.35 -0.89 7.16
N ILE A 231 10.82 -1.45 6.06
CA ILE A 231 10.22 -0.70 4.96
C ILE A 231 8.77 -1.12 4.75
N PHE A 232 7.87 -0.14 4.62
CA PHE A 232 6.57 -0.30 4.00
C PHE A 232 6.61 0.35 2.61
N TYR A 233 6.21 -0.39 1.59
CA TYR A 233 6.22 0.07 0.21
C TYR A 233 4.82 0.04 -0.39
N LEU A 234 4.30 1.22 -0.74
CA LEU A 234 3.05 1.37 -1.49
C LEU A 234 3.35 1.43 -3.00
N SER A 235 2.94 0.37 -3.70
CA SER A 235 3.25 0.15 -5.13
C SER A 235 2.08 0.49 -6.05
N GLY A 236 1.36 1.60 -5.80
CA GLY A 236 0.25 2.04 -6.66
C GLY A 236 0.63 2.03 -8.14
N VAL A 237 -0.31 1.66 -9.02
CA VAL A 237 -0.09 1.63 -10.47
C VAL A 237 -0.85 2.73 -11.22
N ASP A 238 -1.39 3.68 -10.48
CA ASP A 238 -2.08 4.87 -11.00
C ASP A 238 -1.13 5.97 -11.52
N LEU A 239 0.16 5.76 -11.45
CA LEU A 239 1.17 6.55 -12.16
C LEU A 239 1.24 6.21 -13.66
N LEU A 240 0.62 5.12 -14.10
CA LEU A 240 0.58 4.72 -15.52
C LEU A 240 -0.08 5.79 -16.39
N GLN A 241 0.50 6.04 -17.57
CA GLN A 241 -0.05 6.98 -18.57
C GLN A 241 -1.49 6.67 -19.02
N THR A 242 -1.97 5.45 -18.76
CA THR A 242 -3.33 5.00 -19.06
C THR A 242 -4.31 5.24 -17.91
N ASP A 243 -3.84 5.69 -16.76
CA ASP A 243 -4.67 5.90 -15.60
C ASP A 243 -5.64 7.07 -15.79
N LYS A 244 -6.85 6.96 -15.21
CA LYS A 244 -7.90 8.01 -15.34
C LYS A 244 -7.70 9.16 -14.36
N PHE A 245 -7.05 8.92 -13.24
CA PHE A 245 -6.87 9.90 -12.17
C PHE A 245 -5.42 10.35 -12.06
N GLY A 246 -4.47 9.50 -12.45
CA GLY A 246 -3.07 9.85 -12.54
C GLY A 246 -2.78 10.83 -13.69
N LYS A 247 -1.84 11.73 -13.46
CA LYS A 247 -1.42 12.74 -14.47
C LYS A 247 0.02 12.55 -14.92
N LEU A 248 0.67 11.48 -14.50
CA LEU A 248 2.01 11.13 -14.96
C LEU A 248 1.95 10.34 -16.28
N LYS A 249 3.10 10.15 -16.91
CA LYS A 249 3.23 9.39 -18.17
C LYS A 249 4.19 8.22 -18.02
N ILE A 250 4.05 7.49 -16.93
CA ILE A 250 4.87 6.32 -16.68
C ILE A 250 4.37 5.14 -17.51
N THR A 251 5.29 4.43 -18.16
CA THR A 251 4.99 3.23 -18.91
C THR A 251 4.88 2.01 -18.01
N MET A 252 4.40 0.88 -18.55
CA MET A 252 4.41 -0.41 -17.84
C MET A 252 5.84 -0.80 -17.44
N GLU A 253 6.79 -0.60 -18.33
CA GLU A 253 8.22 -0.85 -18.09
C GLU A 253 8.77 0.09 -17.00
N GLY A 254 8.37 1.38 -17.01
CA GLY A 254 8.75 2.34 -15.97
C GLY A 254 8.24 1.91 -14.59
N CYS A 255 7.04 1.31 -14.50
CA CYS A 255 6.53 0.73 -13.25
C CYS A 255 7.40 -0.44 -12.78
N VAL A 256 7.79 -1.34 -13.69
CA VAL A 256 8.68 -2.47 -13.36
C VAL A 256 10.02 -1.96 -12.84
N GLN A 257 10.64 -1.00 -13.52
CA GLN A 257 11.92 -0.42 -13.10
C GLN A 257 11.82 0.34 -11.77
N ARG A 258 10.67 0.97 -11.48
CA ARG A 258 10.38 1.55 -10.16
C ARG A 258 10.45 0.48 -9.06
N ASP A 259 9.78 -0.64 -9.28
CA ASP A 259 9.74 -1.75 -8.34
C ASP A 259 11.12 -2.40 -8.17
N GLU A 260 11.88 -2.57 -9.28
CA GLU A 260 13.27 -3.05 -9.24
C GLU A 260 14.14 -2.18 -8.33
N ILE A 261 14.06 -0.85 -8.47
CA ILE A 261 14.84 0.09 -7.63
C ILE A 261 14.54 -0.11 -6.15
N VAL A 262 13.26 -0.23 -5.78
CA VAL A 262 12.86 -0.39 -4.37
C VAL A 262 13.29 -1.76 -3.84
N PHE A 263 13.03 -2.83 -4.58
CA PHE A 263 13.32 -4.19 -4.14
C PHE A 263 14.81 -4.49 -4.09
N GLU A 264 15.59 -4.07 -5.09
CA GLU A 264 17.05 -4.19 -5.06
C GLU A 264 17.66 -3.44 -3.88
N THR A 265 17.10 -2.25 -3.57
CA THR A 265 17.53 -1.47 -2.41
C THR A 265 17.22 -2.21 -1.11
N ALA A 266 15.98 -2.65 -0.90
CA ALA A 266 15.60 -3.37 0.31
C ALA A 266 16.39 -4.67 0.47
N HIS A 267 16.52 -5.45 -0.61
CA HIS A 267 17.26 -6.72 -0.61
C HIS A 267 18.76 -6.52 -0.33
N ARG A 268 19.40 -5.56 -1.01
CA ARG A 268 20.83 -5.23 -0.83
C ARG A 268 21.18 -4.85 0.61
N PHE A 269 20.32 -4.06 1.24
CA PHE A 269 20.53 -3.62 2.62
C PHE A 269 19.90 -4.56 3.66
N GLN A 270 19.33 -5.68 3.22
CA GLN A 270 18.68 -6.69 4.07
C GLN A 270 17.61 -6.08 4.99
N ILE A 271 16.83 -5.13 4.47
CA ILE A 271 15.75 -4.47 5.20
C ILE A 271 14.44 -5.19 4.89
N PRO A 272 13.73 -5.73 5.89
CA PRO A 272 12.40 -6.31 5.70
C PRO A 272 11.45 -5.33 5.03
N CYS A 273 10.69 -5.81 4.03
CA CYS A 273 9.80 -4.99 3.23
C CYS A 273 8.39 -5.58 3.15
N VAL A 274 7.39 -4.78 3.47
CA VAL A 274 5.97 -5.08 3.18
C VAL A 274 5.51 -4.29 1.99
N VAL A 275 4.86 -4.95 1.06
CA VAL A 275 4.32 -4.35 -0.16
C VAL A 275 2.79 -4.39 -0.12
N ALA A 276 2.16 -3.26 -0.40
CA ALA A 276 0.72 -3.16 -0.62
C ALA A 276 0.40 -2.56 -1.99
N MET A 277 -0.73 -2.96 -2.57
CA MET A 277 -1.02 -2.69 -3.98
C MET A 277 -1.37 -1.23 -4.28
N GLY A 278 -2.08 -0.53 -3.38
CA GLY A 278 -2.47 0.86 -3.61
C GLY A 278 -3.42 1.09 -4.79
N GLY A 279 -3.33 2.27 -5.38
CA GLY A 279 -4.17 2.73 -6.47
C GLY A 279 -3.92 2.05 -7.82
N GLY A 280 -4.77 2.36 -8.79
CA GLY A 280 -4.73 1.88 -10.15
C GLY A 280 -6.14 1.91 -10.75
N TYR A 281 -6.38 2.82 -11.73
CA TYR A 281 -7.70 3.15 -12.24
C TYR A 281 -7.73 3.23 -13.78
N SER A 282 -6.82 2.53 -14.45
CA SER A 282 -6.82 2.44 -15.91
C SER A 282 -8.16 1.88 -16.42
N PRO A 283 -8.66 2.33 -17.60
CA PRO A 283 -9.97 1.89 -18.13
C PRO A 283 -10.09 0.38 -18.31
N LYS A 284 -8.97 -0.28 -18.63
CA LYS A 284 -8.93 -1.72 -18.84
C LYS A 284 -8.41 -2.39 -17.56
N ILE A 285 -9.24 -3.20 -16.93
CA ILE A 285 -8.87 -3.94 -15.72
C ILE A 285 -7.60 -4.79 -15.91
N GLN A 286 -7.41 -5.37 -17.10
CA GLN A 286 -6.24 -6.16 -17.45
C GLN A 286 -4.94 -5.37 -17.30
N THR A 287 -4.94 -4.06 -17.64
CA THR A 287 -3.76 -3.20 -17.47
C THR A 287 -3.40 -3.03 -16.00
N ILE A 288 -4.41 -2.85 -15.14
CA ILE A 288 -4.23 -2.71 -13.70
C ILE A 288 -3.68 -4.02 -13.12
N VAL A 289 -4.31 -5.13 -13.46
CA VAL A 289 -3.92 -6.48 -12.98
C VAL A 289 -2.50 -6.81 -13.41
N GLU A 290 -2.17 -6.60 -14.70
CA GLU A 290 -0.83 -6.87 -15.23
C GLU A 290 0.24 -6.03 -14.53
N ALA A 291 -0.02 -4.74 -14.32
CA ALA A 291 0.92 -3.87 -13.62
C ALA A 291 1.18 -4.33 -12.18
N HIS A 292 0.14 -4.69 -11.43
CA HIS A 292 0.32 -5.24 -10.08
C HIS A 292 0.99 -6.63 -10.09
N CYS A 293 0.66 -7.51 -11.04
CA CYS A 293 1.33 -8.82 -11.17
C CYS A 293 2.83 -8.64 -11.45
N ASN A 294 3.22 -7.62 -12.21
CA ASN A 294 4.63 -7.30 -12.45
C ASN A 294 5.37 -6.93 -11.17
N THR A 295 4.71 -6.27 -10.21
CA THR A 295 5.30 -5.99 -8.89
C THR A 295 5.68 -7.29 -8.17
N PHE A 296 4.79 -8.30 -8.16
CA PHE A 296 5.09 -9.62 -7.59
C PHE A 296 6.22 -10.33 -8.34
N ARG A 297 6.15 -10.41 -9.68
CA ARG A 297 7.17 -11.06 -10.52
C ARG A 297 8.55 -10.46 -10.31
N THR A 298 8.63 -9.13 -10.21
CA THR A 298 9.88 -8.39 -9.94
C THR A 298 10.47 -8.78 -8.60
N ALA A 299 9.67 -8.82 -7.55
CA ALA A 299 10.14 -9.24 -6.24
C ALA A 299 10.57 -10.72 -6.21
N ILE A 300 9.76 -11.63 -6.78
CA ILE A 300 10.09 -13.05 -6.88
C ILE A 300 11.45 -13.25 -7.54
N LYS A 301 11.72 -12.53 -8.63
CA LYS A 301 13.00 -12.56 -9.32
C LYS A 301 14.16 -12.06 -8.46
N ILE A 302 14.01 -10.88 -7.81
CA ILE A 302 15.09 -10.23 -7.05
C ILE A 302 15.43 -11.00 -5.77
N TYR A 303 14.42 -11.49 -5.06
CA TYR A 303 14.59 -12.23 -3.82
C TYR A 303 14.81 -13.74 -4.02
N ASN A 304 14.82 -14.23 -5.28
CA ASN A 304 14.95 -15.65 -5.63
C ASN A 304 13.91 -16.54 -4.94
N LEU A 305 12.63 -16.11 -4.96
CA LEU A 305 11.52 -16.77 -4.27
C LEU A 305 10.84 -17.84 -5.14
N THR A 306 11.55 -18.47 -6.05
CA THR A 306 11.00 -19.57 -6.87
C THR A 306 10.62 -20.75 -6.00
N SER A 307 9.39 -21.27 -6.22
CA SER A 307 8.82 -22.46 -5.59
C SER A 307 9.61 -23.73 -5.90
#